data_cce542cd08405ae4a6f413b1a8f1b314
#
_entry.id   cce542cd08405ae4a6f413b1a8f1b314
#
_cell.length_a   1.000
_cell.length_b   1.000
_cell.length_c   1.000
_cell.angle_alpha   90.00
_cell.angle_beta   90.00
_cell.angle_gamma   90.00
#
_symmetry.space_group_name_H-M   'P 1'
#
loop_
_entity.id
_entity.type
_entity.pdbx_description
1 polymer ?
#
loop_
_entity_poly.entity_id
_entity_poly.type
_entity_poly.pdbx_seq_one_letter_code
_entity_poly.pdbx_strand_id
1 'polypeptide(L)'
;MGNPLVIDLHPRALRKICQHCKCPREEHAVHAVPVDLERIMCRLISDFQRHSISDDDSGCASEEYAWVPPGLKPEQVYQFFSCLPEDKVPYVNSPGEKYRIKQLLHQLPPHDSEAQYCTALEEEEKKELRAFSQQRKRENLGRGIVRIFPVTITGAICEECGKQIGGGDIAVFASRAGLGACWHPQCFVCTTCRELLVDLIYFYHAGKVYCGRHHAERLRPRCQACDEIIFSPECTEAEGRHWHMDHFCCFECEASLGGQRYVMRQSRPHCCTCYEARHAEYCDGCGEHIGG
;
A
#
# COMPACT_ATOMS: atom_id res chain seq x y z
N MET A 1 31.03 1.77 -5.90
CA MET A 1 30.61 2.53 -7.08
C MET A 1 29.39 1.80 -7.64
N GLY A 2 28.20 2.19 -7.23
CA GLY A 2 26.94 1.56 -7.67
C GLY A 2 26.41 2.31 -8.88
N ASN A 3 26.24 1.60 -10.00
CA ASN A 3 25.60 2.14 -11.19
C ASN A 3 24.15 2.55 -10.86
N PRO A 4 23.67 3.72 -11.33
CA PRO A 4 22.26 4.06 -11.27
C PRO A 4 21.50 3.10 -12.18
N LEU A 5 20.59 2.31 -11.59
CA LEU A 5 19.71 1.41 -12.34
C LEU A 5 18.80 2.25 -13.25
N VAL A 6 19.14 2.29 -14.51
CA VAL A 6 18.25 2.73 -15.60
C VAL A 6 17.10 1.72 -15.61
N ILE A 7 15.91 2.18 -15.28
CA ILE A 7 14.68 1.39 -15.46
C ILE A 7 14.37 1.45 -16.95
N ASP A 8 14.82 0.44 -17.67
CA ASP A 8 14.54 0.28 -19.10
C ASP A 8 13.05 -0.09 -19.24
N LEU A 9 12.26 0.87 -19.68
CA LEU A 9 10.84 0.73 -19.98
C LEU A 9 10.66 0.01 -21.32
N HIS A 10 11.07 -1.25 -21.40
CA HIS A 10 10.78 -2.07 -22.57
C HIS A 10 9.29 -2.41 -22.60
N PRO A 11 8.59 -2.41 -23.78
CA PRO A 11 7.14 -2.64 -23.89
C PRO A 11 6.63 -4.01 -23.39
N ARG A 12 7.52 -4.90 -22.96
CA ARG A 12 7.21 -6.20 -22.32
C ARG A 12 7.31 -6.21 -20.81
N ALA A 13 7.58 -5.09 -20.16
CA ALA A 13 7.67 -5.01 -18.69
C ALA A 13 6.27 -4.86 -18.05
N LEU A 14 5.44 -5.88 -18.21
CA LEU A 14 4.14 -6.02 -17.52
C LEU A 14 4.28 -6.17 -16.00
N ARG A 15 5.50 -6.25 -15.49
CA ARG A 15 5.77 -6.51 -14.08
C ARG A 15 6.32 -5.27 -13.40
N LYS A 16 5.61 -4.78 -12.39
CA LYS A 16 6.09 -3.71 -11.47
C LYS A 16 7.14 -4.23 -10.49
N ILE A 17 7.86 -5.26 -10.89
CA ILE A 17 8.95 -5.92 -10.17
C ILE A 17 10.26 -5.70 -10.91
N CYS A 18 11.35 -5.62 -10.17
CA CYS A 18 12.68 -5.49 -10.74
C CYS A 18 13.01 -6.68 -11.65
N GLN A 19 13.54 -6.40 -12.84
CA GLN A 19 13.96 -7.46 -13.76
C GLN A 19 15.13 -8.28 -13.23
N HIS A 20 15.99 -7.66 -12.44
CA HIS A 20 17.21 -8.29 -11.94
C HIS A 20 16.95 -9.14 -10.68
N CYS A 21 16.39 -8.55 -9.62
CA CYS A 21 16.17 -9.26 -8.35
C CYS A 21 14.72 -9.75 -8.17
N LYS A 22 13.81 -9.40 -9.11
CA LYS A 22 12.41 -9.80 -9.11
C LYS A 22 11.61 -9.37 -7.86
N CYS A 23 12.13 -8.41 -7.09
CA CYS A 23 11.42 -7.85 -5.93
C CYS A 23 10.54 -6.66 -6.32
N PRO A 24 9.50 -6.35 -5.53
CA PRO A 24 8.68 -5.15 -5.71
C PRO A 24 9.50 -3.86 -5.62
N ARG A 25 8.97 -2.77 -6.20
CA ARG A 25 9.65 -1.47 -6.24
C ARG A 25 9.96 -0.93 -4.83
N GLU A 26 9.06 -1.14 -3.89
CA GLU A 26 9.19 -0.70 -2.50
C GLU A 26 10.30 -1.43 -1.72
N GLU A 27 10.81 -2.54 -2.21
CA GLU A 27 11.95 -3.24 -1.61
C GLU A 27 13.30 -2.70 -2.08
N HIS A 28 13.31 -1.85 -3.10
CA HIS A 28 14.51 -1.14 -3.53
C HIS A 28 14.79 0.06 -2.65
N ALA A 29 16.07 0.46 -2.56
CA ALA A 29 16.45 1.69 -1.89
C ALA A 29 15.81 2.90 -2.58
N VAL A 30 14.75 3.43 -2.01
CA VAL A 30 14.08 4.64 -2.48
C VAL A 30 14.61 5.81 -1.64
N HIS A 31 15.35 6.71 -2.26
CA HIS A 31 15.99 7.85 -1.57
C HIS A 31 15.10 9.10 -1.51
N ALA A 32 14.01 9.13 -2.28
CA ALA A 32 13.07 10.26 -2.29
C ALA A 32 11.67 9.78 -2.68
N VAL A 33 10.64 10.51 -2.28
CA VAL A 33 9.28 10.28 -2.75
C VAL A 33 9.24 10.56 -4.26
N PRO A 34 8.80 9.60 -5.11
CA PRO A 34 8.67 9.85 -6.53
C PRO A 34 7.70 11.02 -6.79
N VAL A 35 8.05 11.92 -7.71
CA VAL A 35 7.24 13.11 -8.06
C VAL A 35 5.80 12.75 -8.43
N ASP A 36 5.60 11.61 -9.07
CA ASP A 36 4.28 11.10 -9.41
C ASP A 36 3.46 10.76 -8.18
N LEU A 37 4.08 10.18 -7.16
CA LEU A 37 3.42 9.84 -5.90
C LEU A 37 3.06 11.10 -5.10
N GLU A 38 3.95 12.11 -5.07
CA GLU A 38 3.63 13.42 -4.49
C GLU A 38 2.43 14.07 -5.16
N ARG A 39 2.38 14.02 -6.50
CA ARG A 39 1.26 14.56 -7.28
C ARG A 39 -0.05 13.83 -6.94
N ILE A 40 -0.01 12.50 -6.83
CA ILE A 40 -1.19 11.70 -6.45
C ILE A 40 -1.63 12.05 -5.04
N MET A 41 -0.70 12.19 -4.11
CA MET A 41 -1.00 12.58 -2.75
C MET A 41 -1.59 13.99 -2.67
N CYS A 42 -1.02 14.96 -3.39
CA CYS A 42 -1.59 16.31 -3.48
C CYS A 42 -3.01 16.29 -4.02
N ARG A 43 -3.30 15.46 -5.03
CA ARG A 43 -4.67 15.28 -5.55
C ARG A 43 -5.60 14.62 -4.53
N LEU A 44 -5.16 13.57 -3.84
CA LEU A 44 -5.94 12.93 -2.79
C LEU A 44 -6.28 13.91 -1.67
N ILE A 45 -5.32 14.73 -1.28
CA ILE A 45 -5.49 15.76 -0.24
C ILE A 45 -6.40 16.89 -0.73
N SER A 46 -6.20 17.39 -1.95
CA SER A 46 -7.02 18.46 -2.53
C SER A 46 -8.48 18.04 -2.75
N ASP A 47 -8.71 16.79 -3.14
CA ASP A 47 -10.06 16.24 -3.26
C ASP A 47 -10.74 16.15 -1.89
N PHE A 48 -9.98 15.93 -0.83
CA PHE A 48 -10.48 15.94 0.54
C PHE A 48 -10.78 17.37 1.04
N GLN A 49 -9.92 18.33 0.74
CA GLN A 49 -10.07 19.73 1.17
C GLN A 49 -11.28 20.42 0.51
N ARG A 50 -11.66 20.06 -0.73
CA ARG A 50 -12.87 20.56 -1.39
C ARG A 50 -14.18 20.21 -0.68
N HIS A 51 -14.16 19.22 0.20
CA HIS A 51 -15.32 18.76 0.97
C HIS A 51 -15.25 19.15 2.45
N SER A 52 -14.16 19.78 2.88
CA SER A 52 -13.98 20.27 4.24
C SER A 52 -13.77 21.77 4.19
N ILE A 53 -14.80 22.53 4.55
CA ILE A 53 -14.70 23.98 4.76
C ILE A 53 -13.89 24.20 6.04
N SER A 54 -12.60 24.30 5.95
CA SER A 54 -11.74 24.98 6.90
C SER A 54 -10.45 25.34 6.19
N ASP A 55 -10.31 26.64 5.95
CA ASP A 55 -9.03 27.25 5.62
C ASP A 55 -8.01 26.90 6.71
N ASP A 56 -6.87 26.57 6.28
CA ASP A 56 -5.53 26.70 6.81
C ASP A 56 -4.70 25.42 6.83
N ASP A 57 -3.61 25.60 6.12
CA ASP A 57 -2.27 25.06 6.30
C ASP A 57 -2.00 23.64 5.81
N SER A 58 -1.41 23.61 4.62
CA SER A 58 -0.51 22.55 4.18
C SER A 58 0.58 22.38 5.25
N GLY A 59 0.61 21.22 5.92
CA GLY A 59 1.62 20.88 6.90
C GLY A 59 3.01 21.20 6.36
N CYS A 60 3.63 22.26 6.88
CA CYS A 60 5.02 22.59 6.61
C CYS A 60 5.87 21.44 7.11
N ALA A 61 6.69 20.86 6.21
CA ALA A 61 7.83 20.07 6.64
C ALA A 61 8.68 20.95 7.57
N SER A 62 8.91 20.52 8.79
CA SER A 62 9.88 21.19 9.65
C SER A 62 11.26 20.79 9.15
N GLU A 63 12.30 21.57 9.46
CA GLU A 63 13.68 21.18 9.09
C GLU A 63 14.06 19.80 9.66
N GLU A 64 13.35 19.35 10.68
CA GLU A 64 13.61 18.10 11.41
C GLU A 64 12.82 16.89 10.85
N TYR A 65 11.56 17.09 10.40
CA TYR A 65 10.68 16.01 9.98
C TYR A 65 10.34 16.10 8.49
N ALA A 66 10.44 14.96 7.79
CA ALA A 66 10.05 14.86 6.39
C ALA A 66 8.53 14.95 6.18
N TRP A 67 7.76 14.79 7.24
CA TRP A 67 6.32 14.98 7.27
C TRP A 67 5.83 15.16 8.71
N VAL A 68 4.81 16.00 8.89
CA VAL A 68 4.10 16.19 10.16
C VAL A 68 2.59 16.18 9.94
N PRO A 69 1.79 15.74 10.93
CA PRO A 69 0.34 15.89 10.85
C PRO A 69 -0.06 17.37 10.71
N PRO A 70 -0.97 17.70 9.77
CA PRO A 70 -1.37 19.08 9.57
C PRO A 70 -2.08 19.70 10.79
N GLY A 71 -1.91 21.01 10.97
CA GLY A 71 -2.61 21.79 11.99
C GLY A 71 -2.10 21.58 13.43
N LEU A 72 -0.98 20.91 13.64
CA LEU A 72 -0.37 20.74 14.96
C LEU A 72 0.62 21.83 15.28
N LYS A 73 0.63 22.26 16.55
CA LYS A 73 1.72 23.09 17.11
C LYS A 73 2.97 22.23 17.33
N PRO A 74 4.19 22.81 17.40
CA PRO A 74 5.42 22.05 17.58
C PRO A 74 5.40 21.08 18.76
N GLU A 75 4.85 21.48 19.91
CA GLU A 75 4.74 20.61 21.10
C GLU A 75 3.83 19.41 20.84
N GLN A 76 2.78 19.60 20.06
CA GLN A 76 1.84 18.55 19.70
C GLN A 76 2.44 17.59 18.68
N VAL A 77 3.30 18.07 17.75
CA VAL A 77 4.06 17.23 16.83
C VAL A 77 4.97 16.30 17.61
N TYR A 78 5.71 16.84 18.57
CA TYR A 78 6.56 16.03 19.45
C TYR A 78 5.74 14.99 20.23
N GLN A 79 4.60 15.39 20.82
CA GLN A 79 3.71 14.50 21.54
C GLN A 79 3.15 13.38 20.62
N PHE A 80 2.79 13.70 19.37
CA PHE A 80 2.33 12.71 18.41
C PHE A 80 3.41 11.67 18.09
N PHE A 81 4.61 12.12 17.77
CA PHE A 81 5.69 11.21 17.38
C PHE A 81 6.25 10.42 18.57
N SER A 82 6.19 10.93 19.80
CA SER A 82 6.56 10.17 21.00
C SER A 82 5.65 8.95 21.25
N CYS A 83 4.46 8.92 20.66
CA CYS A 83 3.57 7.75 20.69
C CYS A 83 3.94 6.66 19.69
N LEU A 84 4.83 6.93 18.72
CA LEU A 84 5.22 6.00 17.67
C LEU A 84 6.56 5.32 18.00
N PRO A 85 6.81 4.11 17.47
CA PRO A 85 8.14 3.52 17.51
C PRO A 85 9.16 4.45 16.82
N GLU A 86 10.35 4.60 17.41
CA GLU A 86 11.38 5.53 16.95
C GLU A 86 11.80 5.28 15.48
N ASP A 87 11.88 4.04 15.08
CA ASP A 87 12.20 3.60 13.72
C ASP A 87 11.13 3.95 12.67
N LYS A 88 9.95 4.39 13.12
CA LYS A 88 8.83 4.84 12.27
C LYS A 88 8.60 6.35 12.29
N VAL A 89 9.32 7.10 13.13
CA VAL A 89 9.26 8.56 13.15
C VAL A 89 10.03 9.13 11.95
N PRO A 90 9.36 9.91 11.07
CA PRO A 90 9.94 10.33 9.80
C PRO A 90 10.88 11.53 9.94
N TYR A 91 11.96 11.42 10.71
CA TYR A 91 13.04 12.41 10.70
C TYR A 91 13.70 12.44 9.33
N VAL A 92 14.09 13.62 8.88
CA VAL A 92 14.78 13.81 7.60
C VAL A 92 16.05 12.94 7.54
N ASN A 93 16.22 12.21 6.44
CA ASN A 93 17.30 11.26 6.18
C ASN A 93 17.39 10.06 7.15
N SER A 94 16.33 9.76 7.90
CA SER A 94 16.30 8.69 8.88
C SER A 94 15.75 7.36 8.31
N PRO A 95 15.85 6.24 9.06
CA PRO A 95 15.12 5.02 8.76
C PRO A 95 13.59 5.21 8.72
N GLY A 96 13.05 6.09 9.56
CA GLY A 96 11.62 6.41 9.61
C GLY A 96 11.12 7.13 8.37
N GLU A 97 11.92 8.00 7.76
CA GLU A 97 11.57 8.58 6.45
C GLU A 97 11.54 7.49 5.35
N LYS A 98 12.53 6.61 5.34
CA LYS A 98 12.55 5.48 4.38
C LYS A 98 11.35 4.56 4.58
N TYR A 99 10.99 4.28 5.83
CA TYR A 99 9.78 3.54 6.17
C TYR A 99 8.54 4.26 5.62
N ARG A 100 8.39 5.57 5.86
CA ARG A 100 7.28 6.36 5.33
C ARG A 100 7.18 6.27 3.81
N ILE A 101 8.30 6.46 3.08
CA ILE A 101 8.33 6.36 1.61
C ILE A 101 7.91 4.95 1.15
N LYS A 102 8.41 3.92 1.81
CA LYS A 102 8.01 2.52 1.53
C LYS A 102 6.50 2.33 1.73
N GLN A 103 5.96 2.85 2.83
CA GLN A 103 4.52 2.75 3.10
C GLN A 103 3.69 3.56 2.10
N LEU A 104 4.13 4.73 1.66
CA LEU A 104 3.45 5.51 0.62
C LEU A 104 3.33 4.71 -0.69
N LEU A 105 4.41 4.09 -1.15
CA LEU A 105 4.43 3.27 -2.35
C LEU A 105 3.54 2.03 -2.23
N HIS A 106 3.55 1.38 -1.07
CA HIS A 106 2.79 0.17 -0.82
C HIS A 106 1.29 0.46 -0.59
N GLN A 107 0.97 1.41 0.28
CA GLN A 107 -0.40 1.68 0.71
C GLN A 107 -1.23 2.46 -0.31
N LEU A 108 -0.57 3.28 -1.15
CA LEU A 108 -1.21 4.15 -2.13
C LEU A 108 -0.61 3.91 -3.53
N PRO A 109 -0.73 2.70 -4.10
CA PRO A 109 -0.16 2.43 -5.41
C PRO A 109 -0.80 3.32 -6.47
N PRO A 110 0.00 4.02 -7.31
CA PRO A 110 -0.48 4.96 -8.31
C PRO A 110 -1.48 4.35 -9.29
N HIS A 111 -1.25 3.10 -9.65
CA HIS A 111 -2.07 2.35 -10.59
C HIS A 111 -3.47 1.96 -10.06
N ASP A 112 -3.73 2.11 -8.75
CA ASP A 112 -5.07 1.95 -8.18
C ASP A 112 -5.96 3.17 -8.40
N SER A 113 -5.38 4.28 -8.84
CA SER A 113 -6.08 5.56 -8.96
C SER A 113 -6.00 6.18 -10.34
N GLU A 114 -4.92 5.94 -11.09
CA GLU A 114 -4.66 6.60 -12.36
C GLU A 114 -4.25 5.61 -13.46
N ALA A 115 -5.04 5.56 -14.53
CA ALA A 115 -4.88 4.62 -15.64
C ALA A 115 -3.54 4.75 -16.40
N GLN A 116 -2.90 5.92 -16.35
CA GLN A 116 -1.59 6.13 -16.97
C GLN A 116 -0.45 5.27 -16.37
N TYR A 117 -0.65 4.77 -15.15
CA TYR A 117 0.31 3.88 -14.47
C TYR A 117 -0.04 2.40 -14.64
N CYS A 118 -1.11 2.10 -15.38
CA CYS A 118 -1.50 0.73 -15.71
C CYS A 118 -0.97 0.35 -17.08
N THR A 119 -0.51 -0.88 -17.20
CA THR A 119 0.05 -1.42 -18.45
C THR A 119 -0.78 -2.55 -19.05
N ALA A 120 -1.63 -3.18 -18.22
CA ALA A 120 -2.43 -4.33 -18.60
C ALA A 120 -3.90 -4.01 -18.94
N LEU A 121 -4.35 -2.75 -18.72
CA LEU A 121 -5.75 -2.38 -18.89
C LEU A 121 -6.07 -1.93 -20.31
N GLU A 122 -7.18 -2.43 -20.85
CA GLU A 122 -7.82 -1.93 -22.05
C GLU A 122 -8.57 -0.61 -21.83
N GLU A 123 -9.03 0.06 -22.89
CA GLU A 123 -9.68 1.38 -22.77
C GLU A 123 -10.98 1.36 -21.95
N GLU A 124 -11.76 0.28 -22.02
CA GLU A 124 -12.96 0.14 -21.20
C GLU A 124 -12.59 -0.07 -19.72
N GLU A 125 -11.60 -0.90 -19.44
CA GLU A 125 -11.10 -1.13 -18.09
C GLU A 125 -10.48 0.14 -17.48
N LYS A 126 -9.84 0.98 -18.29
CA LYS A 126 -9.36 2.31 -17.85
C LYS A 126 -10.50 3.23 -17.43
N LYS A 127 -11.66 3.16 -18.11
CA LYS A 127 -12.87 3.89 -17.68
C LYS A 127 -13.41 3.33 -16.37
N GLU A 128 -13.45 2.01 -16.23
CA GLU A 128 -13.86 1.36 -14.97
C GLU A 128 -12.93 1.73 -13.81
N LEU A 129 -11.62 1.73 -14.03
CA LEU A 129 -10.66 2.16 -13.01
C LEU A 129 -10.91 3.59 -12.55
N ARG A 130 -11.19 4.52 -13.49
CA ARG A 130 -11.51 5.92 -13.13
C ARG A 130 -12.77 5.99 -12.27
N ALA A 131 -13.84 5.29 -12.67
CA ALA A 131 -15.09 5.24 -11.92
C ALA A 131 -14.88 4.62 -10.52
N PHE A 132 -14.17 3.50 -10.46
CA PHE A 132 -13.80 2.80 -9.23
C PHE A 132 -13.00 3.69 -8.27
N SER A 133 -11.98 4.38 -8.78
CA SER A 133 -11.17 5.31 -8.01
C SER A 133 -12.01 6.47 -7.47
N GLN A 134 -12.85 7.08 -8.31
CA GLN A 134 -13.72 8.19 -7.90
C GLN A 134 -14.75 7.77 -6.84
N GLN A 135 -15.36 6.60 -6.99
CA GLN A 135 -16.31 6.07 -6.03
C GLN A 135 -15.64 5.84 -4.68
N ARG A 136 -14.48 5.18 -4.65
CA ARG A 136 -13.71 4.95 -3.42
C ARG A 136 -13.33 6.24 -2.72
N LYS A 137 -12.90 7.26 -3.47
CA LYS A 137 -12.55 8.57 -2.92
C LYS A 137 -13.77 9.26 -2.30
N ARG A 138 -14.90 9.26 -2.99
CA ARG A 138 -16.12 9.90 -2.51
C ARG A 138 -16.69 9.22 -1.27
N GLU A 139 -16.73 7.91 -1.25
CA GLU A 139 -17.47 7.14 -0.25
C GLU A 139 -16.63 6.73 0.96
N ASN A 140 -15.35 6.44 0.77
CA ASN A 140 -14.53 5.75 1.76
C ASN A 140 -13.30 6.52 2.22
N LEU A 141 -12.71 7.37 1.34
CA LEU A 141 -11.47 8.08 1.64
C LEU A 141 -11.66 9.08 2.76
N GLY A 142 -10.75 9.07 3.72
CA GLY A 142 -10.63 10.07 4.77
C GLY A 142 -9.17 10.35 5.11
N ARG A 143 -8.95 11.43 5.83
CA ARG A 143 -7.68 11.76 6.47
C ARG A 143 -7.91 11.86 7.98
N GLY A 144 -7.07 11.19 8.76
CA GLY A 144 -7.10 11.28 10.21
C GLY A 144 -6.72 12.69 10.66
N ILE A 145 -7.50 13.22 11.59
CA ILE A 145 -7.23 14.52 12.20
C ILE A 145 -6.64 14.27 13.59
N VAL A 146 -5.46 14.82 13.83
CA VAL A 146 -4.80 14.70 15.13
C VAL A 146 -5.20 15.85 16.03
N ARG A 147 -5.63 15.54 17.24
CA ARG A 147 -6.02 16.54 18.26
C ARG A 147 -5.68 16.02 19.65
N ILE A 148 -5.48 16.97 20.58
CA ILE A 148 -5.45 16.67 22.01
C ILE A 148 -6.87 16.38 22.48
N PHE A 149 -7.04 15.30 23.21
CA PHE A 149 -8.32 14.94 23.80
C PHE A 149 -8.66 15.94 24.93
N PRO A 150 -9.87 16.50 24.96
CA PRO A 150 -10.22 17.50 25.96
C PRO A 150 -10.09 16.96 27.37
N VAL A 151 -9.40 17.68 28.26
CA VAL A 151 -9.19 17.30 29.65
C VAL A 151 -10.47 17.25 30.48
N THR A 152 -11.52 17.91 30.02
CA THR A 152 -12.85 17.96 30.66
C THR A 152 -13.73 16.75 30.39
N ILE A 153 -13.31 15.88 29.48
CA ILE A 153 -14.08 14.69 29.10
C ILE A 153 -13.43 13.48 29.76
N THR A 154 -14.24 12.58 30.30
CA THR A 154 -13.81 11.38 31.05
C THR A 154 -12.99 10.37 30.21
N GLY A 155 -12.71 10.69 28.94
CA GLY A 155 -11.95 9.89 28.03
C GLY A 155 -12.82 9.19 26.98
N ALA A 156 -12.17 8.65 25.95
CA ALA A 156 -12.77 7.81 24.92
C ALA A 156 -12.08 6.45 24.89
N ILE A 157 -12.69 5.51 24.18
CA ILE A 157 -12.11 4.19 23.96
C ILE A 157 -11.48 4.16 22.56
N CYS A 158 -10.23 3.72 22.49
CA CYS A 158 -9.55 3.51 21.22
C CYS A 158 -10.23 2.40 20.41
N GLU A 159 -10.66 2.68 19.21
CA GLU A 159 -11.38 1.75 18.32
C GLU A 159 -10.56 0.49 17.96
N GLU A 160 -9.23 0.56 18.05
CA GLU A 160 -8.36 -0.57 17.71
C GLU A 160 -8.04 -1.45 18.91
N CYS A 161 -7.56 -0.86 20.02
CA CYS A 161 -7.06 -1.65 21.15
C CYS A 161 -8.03 -1.75 22.33
N GLY A 162 -9.16 -1.03 22.29
CA GLY A 162 -10.16 -1.02 23.37
C GLY A 162 -9.70 -0.34 24.68
N LYS A 163 -8.51 0.24 24.71
CA LYS A 163 -7.99 0.96 25.88
C LYS A 163 -8.46 2.41 25.88
N GLN A 164 -8.51 2.98 27.06
CA GLN A 164 -8.93 4.37 27.27
C GLN A 164 -7.88 5.36 26.73
N ILE A 165 -8.37 6.43 26.09
CA ILE A 165 -7.61 7.64 25.74
C ILE A 165 -8.03 8.70 26.75
N GLY A 166 -7.08 9.17 27.56
CA GLY A 166 -7.35 10.12 28.65
C GLY A 166 -7.45 11.56 28.18
N GLY A 167 -8.00 12.42 29.04
CA GLY A 167 -7.96 13.86 28.82
C GLY A 167 -6.52 14.38 28.79
N GLY A 168 -6.18 15.16 27.78
CA GLY A 168 -4.83 15.66 27.51
C GLY A 168 -3.98 14.77 26.63
N ASP A 169 -4.38 13.52 26.37
CA ASP A 169 -3.70 12.65 25.42
C ASP A 169 -3.94 13.09 23.97
N ILE A 170 -2.97 12.85 23.11
CA ILE A 170 -3.11 13.07 21.67
C ILE A 170 -3.79 11.87 21.02
N ALA A 171 -4.75 12.14 20.14
CA ALA A 171 -5.53 11.11 19.46
C ALA A 171 -5.73 11.42 17.98
N VAL A 172 -5.94 10.37 17.19
CA VAL A 172 -6.33 10.45 15.77
C VAL A 172 -7.83 10.25 15.68
N PHE A 173 -8.53 11.18 15.05
CA PHE A 173 -9.96 11.14 14.80
C PHE A 173 -10.23 10.85 13.33
N ALA A 174 -11.14 9.95 13.02
CA ALA A 174 -11.50 9.59 11.66
C ALA A 174 -13.00 9.87 11.43
N SER A 175 -13.30 10.96 10.77
CA SER A 175 -14.69 11.46 10.55
C SER A 175 -15.58 10.45 9.81
N ARG A 176 -15.01 9.61 8.94
CA ARG A 176 -15.77 8.56 8.22
C ARG A 176 -16.22 7.43 9.13
N ALA A 177 -15.55 7.20 10.24
CA ALA A 177 -15.91 6.17 11.21
C ALA A 177 -17.04 6.59 12.16
N GLY A 178 -17.39 7.86 12.16
CA GLY A 178 -18.44 8.44 13.00
C GLY A 178 -17.94 9.54 13.93
N LEU A 179 -18.90 10.21 14.56
CA LEU A 179 -18.60 11.26 15.52
C LEU A 179 -17.96 10.66 16.78
N GLY A 180 -16.75 11.10 17.08
CA GLY A 180 -16.02 10.66 18.28
C GLY A 180 -15.16 9.41 18.13
N ALA A 181 -15.22 8.72 16.99
CA ALA A 181 -14.33 7.58 16.72
C ALA A 181 -12.87 8.03 16.71
N CYS A 182 -12.08 7.45 17.60
CA CYS A 182 -10.69 7.87 17.80
C CYS A 182 -9.75 6.69 18.10
N TRP A 183 -8.47 6.92 17.83
CA TRP A 183 -7.38 5.96 17.99
C TRP A 183 -6.19 6.61 18.69
N HIS A 184 -5.44 5.83 19.45
CA HIS A 184 -4.07 6.25 19.77
C HIS A 184 -3.26 6.37 18.47
N PRO A 185 -2.27 7.27 18.36
CA PRO A 185 -1.44 7.42 17.16
C PRO A 185 -0.87 6.10 16.64
N GLN A 186 -0.31 5.26 17.50
CA GLN A 186 0.24 3.95 17.18
C GLN A 186 -0.81 2.88 16.83
N CYS A 187 -2.08 3.12 17.16
CA CYS A 187 -3.19 2.22 16.85
C CYS A 187 -3.91 2.53 15.56
N PHE A 188 -3.57 3.66 14.90
CA PHE A 188 -4.18 4.03 13.62
C PHE A 188 -3.51 3.27 12.47
N VAL A 189 -3.81 1.99 12.37
CA VAL A 189 -3.21 1.01 11.47
C VAL A 189 -4.22 0.44 10.48
N CYS A 190 -3.74 0.02 9.32
CA CYS A 190 -4.56 -0.73 8.37
C CYS A 190 -4.96 -2.09 8.96
N THR A 191 -6.25 -2.40 8.93
CA THR A 191 -6.79 -3.67 9.46
C THR A 191 -6.14 -4.91 8.83
N THR A 192 -5.72 -4.85 7.58
CA THR A 192 -5.16 -6.00 6.85
C THR A 192 -3.65 -6.15 7.06
N CYS A 193 -2.83 -5.14 6.76
CA CYS A 193 -1.37 -5.25 6.87
C CYS A 193 -0.81 -4.90 8.24
N ARG A 194 -1.63 -4.32 9.12
CA ARG A 194 -1.23 -3.91 10.48
C ARG A 194 -0.15 -2.82 10.53
N GLU A 195 0.13 -2.19 9.40
CA GLU A 195 1.07 -1.06 9.31
C GLU A 195 0.35 0.26 9.59
N LEU A 196 1.09 1.24 10.13
CA LEU A 196 0.58 2.60 10.34
C LEU A 196 0.02 3.16 9.03
N LEU A 197 -1.15 3.79 9.11
CA LEU A 197 -1.75 4.45 7.95
C LEU A 197 -0.93 5.70 7.59
N VAL A 198 -0.22 5.60 6.48
CA VAL A 198 0.75 6.61 6.05
C VAL A 198 0.09 7.97 5.86
N ASP A 199 0.69 9.02 6.39
CA ASP A 199 0.19 10.39 6.37
C ASP A 199 -1.26 10.52 6.83
N LEU A 200 -1.71 9.57 7.68
CA LEU A 200 -3.06 9.44 8.22
C LEU A 200 -4.15 9.25 7.14
N ILE A 201 -3.78 8.83 5.94
CA ILE A 201 -4.72 8.55 4.85
C ILE A 201 -5.33 7.17 5.06
N TYR A 202 -6.65 7.12 5.12
CA TYR A 202 -7.39 5.88 5.32
C TYR A 202 -8.60 5.76 4.38
N PHE A 203 -9.05 4.54 4.21
CA PHE A 203 -10.33 4.21 3.60
C PHE A 203 -11.17 3.48 4.64
N TYR A 204 -12.39 3.97 4.87
CA TYR A 204 -13.31 3.37 5.83
C TYR A 204 -14.30 2.45 5.13
N HIS A 205 -14.40 1.22 5.58
CA HIS A 205 -15.34 0.25 5.03
C HIS A 205 -15.76 -0.77 6.09
N ALA A 206 -17.08 -1.02 6.19
CA ALA A 206 -17.66 -2.02 7.09
C ALA A 206 -17.10 -1.96 8.54
N GLY A 207 -17.07 -0.75 9.13
CA GLY A 207 -16.65 -0.56 10.51
C GLY A 207 -15.13 -0.56 10.74
N LYS A 208 -14.29 -0.61 9.70
CA LYS A 208 -12.83 -0.75 9.81
C LYS A 208 -12.09 0.22 8.92
N VAL A 209 -10.84 0.50 9.29
CA VAL A 209 -9.92 1.37 8.53
C VAL A 209 -8.92 0.55 7.75
N TYR A 210 -8.69 0.93 6.50
CA TYR A 210 -7.79 0.26 5.56
C TYR A 210 -6.87 1.26 4.88
N CYS A 211 -5.70 0.83 4.46
CA CYS A 211 -4.93 1.59 3.48
C CYS A 211 -5.56 1.48 2.08
N GLY A 212 -5.14 2.32 1.14
CA GLY A 212 -5.71 2.36 -0.21
C GLY A 212 -5.62 1.03 -0.96
N ARG A 213 -4.46 0.35 -0.86
CA ARG A 213 -4.23 -0.98 -1.45
C ARG A 213 -5.25 -2.00 -0.94
N HIS A 214 -5.27 -2.24 0.35
CA HIS A 214 -6.11 -3.28 0.95
C HIS A 214 -7.61 -2.96 0.86
N HIS A 215 -7.99 -1.68 0.83
CA HIS A 215 -9.35 -1.31 0.52
C HIS A 215 -9.73 -1.67 -0.93
N ALA A 216 -8.82 -1.44 -1.89
CA ALA A 216 -9.06 -1.83 -3.29
C ALA A 216 -9.21 -3.34 -3.44
N GLU A 217 -8.33 -4.10 -2.81
CA GLU A 217 -8.32 -5.57 -2.82
C GLU A 217 -9.56 -6.21 -2.18
N ARG A 218 -10.25 -5.50 -1.28
CA ARG A 218 -11.53 -5.95 -0.73
C ARG A 218 -12.69 -5.81 -1.73
N LEU A 219 -12.56 -4.94 -2.69
CA LEU A 219 -13.62 -4.64 -3.66
C LEU A 219 -13.41 -5.39 -4.99
N ARG A 220 -12.15 -5.58 -5.38
CA ARG A 220 -11.77 -6.25 -6.63
C ARG A 220 -10.47 -7.03 -6.46
N PRO A 221 -10.29 -8.16 -7.16
CA PRO A 221 -9.05 -8.93 -7.11
C PRO A 221 -7.88 -8.14 -7.71
N ARG A 222 -6.67 -8.46 -7.26
CA ARG A 222 -5.41 -7.87 -7.74
C ARG A 222 -4.57 -8.94 -8.42
N CYS A 223 -4.03 -8.63 -9.59
CA CYS A 223 -3.12 -9.51 -10.30
C CYS A 223 -1.76 -9.61 -9.61
N GLN A 224 -1.34 -10.81 -9.28
CA GLN A 224 -0.05 -11.06 -8.63
C GLN A 224 1.17 -10.81 -9.53
N ALA A 225 0.98 -10.81 -10.84
CA ALA A 225 2.08 -10.59 -11.78
C ALA A 225 2.35 -9.11 -12.05
N CYS A 226 1.31 -8.29 -12.28
CA CYS A 226 1.48 -6.89 -12.61
C CYS A 226 1.09 -5.92 -11.48
N ASP A 227 0.58 -6.43 -10.37
CA ASP A 227 0.12 -5.64 -9.21
C ASP A 227 -1.05 -4.69 -9.51
N GLU A 228 -1.75 -4.86 -10.63
CA GLU A 228 -2.92 -4.06 -11.00
C GLU A 228 -4.23 -4.72 -10.56
N ILE A 229 -5.25 -3.89 -10.31
CA ILE A 229 -6.62 -4.38 -10.06
C ILE A 229 -7.18 -5.01 -11.34
N ILE A 230 -7.81 -6.15 -11.20
CA ILE A 230 -8.44 -6.89 -12.31
C ILE A 230 -9.87 -6.37 -12.46
N PHE A 231 -10.17 -5.81 -13.63
CA PHE A 231 -11.51 -5.35 -14.01
C PHE A 231 -12.22 -6.34 -14.94
N SER A 232 -11.44 -7.15 -15.66
CA SER A 232 -11.99 -8.22 -16.48
C SER A 232 -12.92 -9.16 -15.68
N PRO A 233 -14.04 -9.61 -16.24
CA PRO A 233 -14.91 -10.59 -15.61
C PRO A 233 -14.22 -11.96 -15.44
N GLU A 234 -13.20 -12.23 -16.24
CA GLU A 234 -12.43 -13.47 -16.21
C GLU A 234 -11.03 -13.24 -15.65
N CYS A 235 -10.64 -14.08 -14.71
CA CYS A 235 -9.28 -14.09 -14.17
C CYS A 235 -8.90 -15.52 -13.76
N THR A 236 -7.61 -15.79 -13.70
CA THR A 236 -7.11 -17.06 -13.14
C THR A 236 -6.99 -16.93 -11.65
N GLU A 237 -7.57 -17.89 -10.92
CA GLU A 237 -7.36 -18.05 -9.48
C GLU A 237 -6.53 -19.31 -9.22
N ALA A 238 -5.49 -19.16 -8.43
CA ALA A 238 -4.63 -20.26 -7.99
C ALA A 238 -4.15 -20.01 -6.56
N GLU A 239 -4.36 -20.98 -5.67
CA GLU A 239 -3.95 -20.90 -4.25
C GLU A 239 -4.40 -19.61 -3.53
N GLY A 240 -5.66 -19.18 -3.77
CA GLY A 240 -6.25 -17.99 -3.17
C GLY A 240 -5.70 -16.66 -3.69
N ARG A 241 -5.03 -16.66 -4.84
CA ARG A 241 -4.49 -15.49 -5.52
C ARG A 241 -5.03 -15.38 -6.93
N HIS A 242 -4.95 -14.17 -7.52
CA HIS A 242 -5.56 -13.88 -8.82
C HIS A 242 -4.53 -13.36 -9.81
N TRP A 243 -4.76 -13.65 -11.09
CA TRP A 243 -3.97 -13.16 -12.23
C TRP A 243 -4.92 -12.78 -13.36
N HIS A 244 -4.55 -11.77 -14.15
CA HIS A 244 -5.14 -11.65 -15.49
C HIS A 244 -4.87 -12.95 -16.26
N MET A 245 -5.77 -13.33 -17.17
CA MET A 245 -5.65 -14.60 -17.91
C MET A 245 -4.28 -14.81 -18.55
N ASP A 246 -3.74 -13.76 -19.20
CA ASP A 246 -2.46 -13.81 -19.89
C ASP A 246 -1.25 -13.67 -18.94
N HIS A 247 -1.48 -13.34 -17.67
CA HIS A 247 -0.40 -13.14 -16.70
C HIS A 247 -0.12 -14.37 -15.83
N PHE A 248 -0.93 -15.42 -15.94
CA PHE A 248 -0.64 -16.68 -15.25
C PHE A 248 0.39 -17.50 -16.01
N CYS A 249 1.65 -17.11 -15.87
CA CYS A 249 2.79 -17.66 -16.58
C CYS A 249 3.86 -18.18 -15.64
N CYS A 250 4.67 -19.11 -16.12
CA CYS A 250 5.86 -19.58 -15.39
C CYS A 250 6.79 -18.39 -15.07
N PHE A 251 7.19 -18.30 -13.80
CA PHE A 251 8.05 -17.21 -13.33
C PHE A 251 9.42 -17.17 -14.02
N GLU A 252 9.92 -18.33 -14.48
CA GLU A 252 11.25 -18.49 -15.09
C GLU A 252 11.21 -18.34 -16.62
N CYS A 253 10.39 -19.13 -17.30
CA CYS A 253 10.39 -19.18 -18.77
C CYS A 253 9.24 -18.38 -19.42
N GLU A 254 8.36 -17.78 -18.61
CA GLU A 254 7.22 -16.98 -19.05
C GLU A 254 6.18 -17.74 -19.92
N ALA A 255 6.28 -19.08 -20.01
CA ALA A 255 5.27 -19.88 -20.69
C ALA A 255 3.93 -19.80 -19.93
N SER A 256 2.83 -19.68 -20.68
CA SER A 256 1.48 -19.68 -20.10
C SER A 256 1.21 -20.98 -19.36
N LEU A 257 0.60 -20.88 -18.18
CA LEU A 257 0.26 -22.01 -17.31
C LEU A 257 -1.26 -22.31 -17.31
N GLY A 258 -2.04 -21.58 -18.08
CA GLY A 258 -3.48 -21.80 -18.20
C GLY A 258 -3.74 -23.25 -18.65
N GLY A 259 -4.46 -24.02 -17.82
CA GLY A 259 -4.73 -25.44 -18.10
C GLY A 259 -3.53 -26.39 -17.98
N GLN A 260 -2.36 -25.90 -17.56
CA GLN A 260 -1.13 -26.70 -17.38
C GLN A 260 -0.92 -27.07 -15.90
N ARG A 261 -0.16 -28.14 -15.68
CA ARG A 261 0.35 -28.44 -14.33
C ARG A 261 1.41 -27.43 -13.95
N TYR A 262 1.35 -26.94 -12.73
CA TYR A 262 2.29 -25.96 -12.20
C TYR A 262 2.68 -26.27 -10.76
N VAL A 263 3.76 -25.69 -10.29
CA VAL A 263 4.18 -25.73 -8.89
C VAL A 263 4.27 -24.30 -8.37
N MET A 264 3.60 -24.02 -7.26
CA MET A 264 3.69 -22.72 -6.60
C MET A 264 4.86 -22.73 -5.60
N ARG A 265 5.82 -21.84 -5.77
CA ARG A 265 6.94 -21.66 -4.83
C ARG A 265 7.11 -20.19 -4.50
N GLN A 266 7.17 -19.86 -3.20
CA GLN A 266 7.28 -18.48 -2.73
C GLN A 266 6.26 -17.54 -3.41
N SER A 267 5.02 -18.03 -3.55
CA SER A 267 3.93 -17.31 -4.19
C SER A 267 4.14 -17.00 -5.69
N ARG A 268 5.01 -17.77 -6.36
CA ARG A 268 5.33 -17.64 -7.79
C ARG A 268 5.06 -18.95 -8.50
N PRO A 269 4.28 -18.95 -9.60
CA PRO A 269 3.99 -20.15 -10.35
C PRO A 269 5.18 -20.53 -11.24
N HIS A 270 5.50 -21.82 -11.30
CA HIS A 270 6.55 -22.40 -12.14
C HIS A 270 5.96 -23.55 -12.95
N CYS A 271 6.35 -23.70 -14.21
CA CYS A 271 6.08 -24.95 -14.93
C CYS A 271 6.92 -26.09 -14.32
N CYS A 272 6.44 -27.32 -14.46
CA CYS A 272 7.14 -28.49 -13.90
C CYS A 272 8.59 -28.56 -14.36
N THR A 273 8.85 -28.35 -15.65
CA THR A 273 10.22 -28.39 -16.22
C THR A 273 11.17 -27.37 -15.57
N CYS A 274 10.73 -26.10 -15.39
CA CYS A 274 11.59 -25.10 -14.76
C CYS A 274 11.76 -25.35 -13.26
N TYR A 275 10.73 -25.86 -12.61
CA TYR A 275 10.81 -26.24 -11.21
C TYR A 275 11.80 -27.38 -10.99
N GLU A 276 11.70 -28.44 -11.78
CA GLU A 276 12.58 -29.59 -11.76
C GLU A 276 14.04 -29.19 -12.05
N ALA A 277 14.28 -28.40 -13.11
CA ALA A 277 15.62 -27.96 -13.48
C ALA A 277 16.35 -27.18 -12.37
N ARG A 278 15.62 -26.51 -11.48
CA ARG A 278 16.22 -25.68 -10.43
C ARG A 278 16.19 -26.29 -9.03
N HIS A 279 15.25 -27.19 -8.80
CA HIS A 279 14.90 -27.62 -7.45
C HIS A 279 14.75 -29.13 -7.31
N ALA A 280 14.96 -29.88 -8.39
CA ALA A 280 14.94 -31.32 -8.31
C ALA A 280 16.10 -31.82 -7.45
N GLU A 281 15.78 -32.69 -6.52
CA GLU A 281 16.76 -33.52 -5.87
C GLU A 281 16.97 -34.78 -6.72
N TYR A 282 18.21 -35.10 -6.98
CA TYR A 282 18.56 -36.29 -7.73
C TYR A 282 19.05 -37.37 -6.76
N CYS A 283 18.69 -38.60 -7.03
CA CYS A 283 19.17 -39.73 -6.25
C CYS A 283 20.67 -39.89 -6.46
N ASP A 284 21.46 -39.82 -5.38
CA ASP A 284 22.91 -40.01 -5.44
C ASP A 284 23.34 -41.41 -5.97
N GLY A 285 22.42 -42.38 -5.93
CA GLY A 285 22.70 -43.75 -6.35
C GLY A 285 22.42 -44.03 -7.83
N CYS A 286 21.35 -43.48 -8.41
CA CYS A 286 20.95 -43.75 -9.79
C CYS A 286 20.94 -42.49 -10.68
N GLY A 287 21.12 -41.29 -10.11
CA GLY A 287 21.04 -40.04 -10.86
C GLY A 287 19.67 -39.66 -11.36
N GLU A 288 18.62 -40.42 -10.98
CA GLU A 288 17.25 -40.14 -11.35
C GLU A 288 16.63 -39.08 -10.43
N HIS A 289 15.67 -38.34 -10.99
CA HIS A 289 14.92 -37.32 -10.28
C HIS A 289 14.05 -37.95 -9.16
N ILE A 290 14.18 -37.44 -7.93
CA ILE A 290 13.32 -37.85 -6.82
C ILE A 290 12.03 -37.02 -6.95
N GLY A 291 11.00 -37.61 -7.56
CA GLY A 291 9.66 -36.99 -7.66
C GLY A 291 8.98 -37.00 -6.31
N GLY A 292 8.47 -35.82 -5.87
CA GLY A 292 7.56 -35.68 -4.74
C GLY A 292 6.11 -35.85 -5.17
#